data_a9efcdb4c942a75fb146616fd16de515
#
_entry.id   a9efcdb4c942a75fb146616fd16de515
#
_cell.length_a   1.000
_cell.length_b   1.000
_cell.length_c   1.000
_cell.angle_alpha   90.00
_cell.angle_beta   90.00
_cell.angle_gamma   90.00
#
_symmetry.space_group_name_H-M   'P 1'
#
loop_
_entity.id
_entity.type
_entity.pdbx_description
1 polymer ?
#
loop_
_entity_poly.entity_id
_entity_poly.type
_entity_poly.pdbx_seq_one_letter_code
_entity_poly.pdbx_strand_id
1 'polypeptide(L)'
;MWGARKLKRWLEMQGHTLPAASTVHNLMRRHDLLPGGPSPAPTVGRFEHDAPNRLWQMDFKGHFPFAEGRCHPLTLLDDHSRFSLCLAHCPDERRVTVQSQLIAVFERYGLPERMTMDNGAPWGDTTGSWTALELWLMRQGIRVGHSRPYHPQTQGKLERFHRSLKAELLQGRWFTHAAQLQEVFDAWRDTYNLERPHEALSMAVPASRYQPSSRQYNGNPAAAEYDEGVLVRKVDVSGKLSLKGMGLKVGKAFIGEYVGLKESEREGYYEIWWYSTKVGMIDLRNRSIIMGKGC
;
A
#
# COMPACT_ATOMS: atom_id res chain seq x y z
N MET A 1 21.11 -5.10 -11.45
CA MET A 1 22.20 -4.34 -12.11
C MET A 1 21.65 -3.01 -12.61
N TRP A 2 22.37 -1.89 -12.38
CA TRP A 2 21.91 -0.56 -12.80
C TRP A 2 22.39 -0.25 -14.22
N GLY A 3 21.58 0.45 -15.02
CA GLY A 3 22.01 0.94 -16.33
C GLY A 3 22.95 2.14 -16.21
N ALA A 4 23.64 2.46 -17.30
CA ALA A 4 24.72 3.47 -17.36
C ALA A 4 24.36 4.84 -16.75
N ARG A 5 23.12 5.35 -16.99
CA ARG A 5 22.69 6.64 -16.42
C ARG A 5 22.65 6.62 -14.89
N LYS A 6 22.12 5.55 -14.28
CA LYS A 6 22.03 5.40 -12.84
C LYS A 6 23.41 5.21 -12.22
N LEU A 7 24.23 4.35 -12.81
CA LEU A 7 25.61 4.12 -12.37
C LEU A 7 26.42 5.40 -12.41
N LYS A 8 26.36 6.14 -13.53
CA LYS A 8 27.02 7.43 -13.66
C LYS A 8 26.59 8.39 -12.54
N ARG A 9 25.26 8.57 -12.35
CA ARG A 9 24.75 9.48 -11.33
C ARG A 9 25.16 9.08 -9.92
N TRP A 10 25.12 7.78 -9.60
CA TRP A 10 25.56 7.28 -8.29
C TRP A 10 27.03 7.56 -8.03
N LEU A 11 27.91 7.31 -9.01
CA LEU A 11 29.35 7.60 -8.88
C LEU A 11 29.61 9.11 -8.77
N GLU A 12 28.85 9.95 -9.48
CA GLU A 12 28.94 11.42 -9.33
C GLU A 12 28.54 11.87 -7.91
N MET A 13 27.56 11.22 -7.31
CA MET A 13 27.19 11.48 -5.90
C MET A 13 28.28 11.06 -4.92
N GLN A 14 29.19 10.15 -5.31
CA GLN A 14 30.38 9.77 -4.56
C GLN A 14 31.59 10.68 -4.85
N GLY A 15 31.40 11.73 -5.64
CA GLY A 15 32.46 12.68 -5.97
C GLY A 15 33.33 12.34 -7.18
N HIS A 16 32.98 11.32 -7.95
CA HIS A 16 33.72 10.95 -9.16
C HIS A 16 33.27 11.77 -10.36
N THR A 17 34.25 12.21 -11.17
CA THR A 17 33.98 12.83 -12.47
C THR A 17 33.90 11.75 -13.56
N LEU A 18 32.82 11.72 -14.30
CA LEU A 18 32.53 10.67 -15.28
C LEU A 18 32.25 11.27 -16.67
N PRO A 19 32.60 10.53 -17.73
CA PRO A 19 32.28 10.92 -19.09
C PRO A 19 30.76 10.89 -19.34
N ALA A 20 30.37 11.25 -20.55
CA ALA A 20 28.96 11.20 -20.97
C ALA A 20 28.34 9.81 -20.75
N ALA A 21 27.03 9.76 -20.42
CA ALA A 21 26.34 8.52 -20.16
C ALA A 21 26.41 7.50 -21.32
N SER A 22 26.53 7.97 -22.56
CA SER A 22 26.77 7.14 -23.74
C SER A 22 28.12 6.44 -23.70
N THR A 23 29.16 7.12 -23.24
CA THR A 23 30.51 6.54 -23.06
C THR A 23 30.48 5.47 -21.96
N VAL A 24 29.85 5.77 -20.81
CA VAL A 24 29.65 4.78 -19.74
C VAL A 24 28.88 3.57 -20.24
N HIS A 25 27.81 3.77 -21.03
CA HIS A 25 27.04 2.69 -21.62
C HIS A 25 27.92 1.81 -22.56
N ASN A 26 28.75 2.42 -23.41
CA ASN A 26 29.63 1.70 -24.30
C ASN A 26 30.69 0.91 -23.55
N LEU A 27 31.24 1.44 -22.46
CA LEU A 27 32.17 0.73 -21.59
C LEU A 27 31.48 -0.48 -20.97
N MET A 28 30.31 -0.30 -20.35
CA MET A 28 29.52 -1.38 -19.75
C MET A 28 29.21 -2.48 -20.77
N ARG A 29 28.86 -2.09 -22.02
CA ARG A 29 28.58 -3.06 -23.11
C ARG A 29 29.82 -3.86 -23.47
N ARG A 30 30.99 -3.25 -23.58
CA ARG A 30 32.28 -3.93 -23.89
C ARG A 30 32.66 -4.97 -22.84
N HIS A 31 32.21 -4.77 -21.60
CA HIS A 31 32.51 -5.64 -20.47
C HIS A 31 31.34 -6.55 -20.06
N ASP A 32 30.31 -6.67 -20.91
CA ASP A 32 29.10 -7.48 -20.64
C ASP A 32 28.38 -7.14 -19.34
N LEU A 33 28.48 -5.87 -18.90
CA LEU A 33 27.89 -5.35 -17.66
C LEU A 33 26.49 -4.72 -17.86
N LEU A 34 25.91 -4.81 -19.06
CA LEU A 34 24.56 -4.31 -19.29
C LEU A 34 23.52 -5.37 -18.91
N PRO A 35 22.40 -4.95 -18.25
CA PRO A 35 21.28 -5.86 -18.08
C PRO A 35 20.76 -6.31 -19.46
N GLY A 36 20.61 -7.61 -19.64
CA GLY A 36 20.04 -8.17 -20.86
C GLY A 36 18.54 -7.82 -21.00
N GLY A 37 18.08 -7.74 -22.24
CA GLY A 37 16.68 -7.56 -22.59
C GLY A 37 16.33 -6.19 -23.17
N PRO A 38 15.15 -6.07 -23.81
CA PRO A 38 14.69 -4.82 -24.43
C PRO A 38 14.42 -3.75 -23.39
N SER A 39 14.71 -2.50 -23.75
CA SER A 39 14.35 -1.34 -22.92
C SER A 39 12.82 -1.29 -22.74
N PRO A 40 12.31 -1.12 -21.51
CA PRO A 40 10.88 -1.00 -21.35
C PRO A 40 10.34 0.20 -22.11
N ALA A 41 9.17 0.03 -22.74
CA ALA A 41 8.48 1.10 -23.44
C ALA A 41 8.22 2.30 -22.51
N PRO A 42 8.27 3.55 -23.04
CA PRO A 42 7.95 4.72 -22.26
C PRO A 42 6.51 4.65 -21.75
N THR A 43 6.31 4.86 -20.46
CA THR A 43 4.99 4.90 -19.83
C THR A 43 4.27 6.18 -20.26
N VAL A 44 3.12 6.05 -20.88
CA VAL A 44 2.20 7.15 -21.20
C VAL A 44 1.41 7.50 -19.93
N GLY A 45 1.48 8.74 -19.48
CA GLY A 45 0.76 9.28 -18.33
C GLY A 45 1.48 9.03 -16.99
N ARG A 46 1.92 10.10 -16.35
CA ARG A 46 2.47 10.10 -15.00
C ARG A 46 1.45 10.69 -14.05
N PHE A 47 0.84 9.87 -13.21
CA PHE A 47 0.17 10.36 -12.01
C PHE A 47 1.18 10.31 -10.85
N GLU A 48 1.31 11.40 -10.10
CA GLU A 48 2.11 11.51 -8.91
C GLU A 48 1.42 12.47 -7.95
N HIS A 49 1.28 12.08 -6.69
CA HIS A 49 0.81 12.99 -5.66
C HIS A 49 1.84 14.11 -5.43
N ASP A 50 1.37 15.27 -5.01
CA ASP A 50 2.14 16.52 -4.85
C ASP A 50 3.10 16.48 -3.65
N ALA A 51 2.81 15.66 -2.63
CA ALA A 51 3.59 15.56 -1.42
C ALA A 51 3.71 14.13 -0.89
N PRO A 52 4.76 13.80 -0.09
CA PRO A 52 4.86 12.51 0.58
C PRO A 52 3.70 12.31 1.57
N ASN A 53 3.40 11.04 1.86
CA ASN A 53 2.35 10.59 2.78
C ASN A 53 0.89 10.91 2.34
N ARG A 54 0.69 11.48 1.14
CA ARG A 54 -0.66 11.64 0.57
C ARG A 54 -1.24 10.29 0.16
N LEU A 55 -0.42 9.43 -0.41
CA LEU A 55 -0.79 8.08 -0.82
C LEU A 55 0.36 7.12 -0.60
N TRP A 56 0.10 6.03 0.10
CA TRP A 56 0.95 4.86 0.13
C TRP A 56 0.32 3.72 -0.65
N GLN A 57 1.14 2.98 -1.39
CA GLN A 57 0.74 1.81 -2.16
C GLN A 57 1.29 0.56 -1.48
N MET A 58 0.44 -0.42 -1.23
CA MET A 58 0.79 -1.66 -0.54
C MET A 58 0.43 -2.86 -1.40
N ASP A 59 1.34 -3.84 -1.45
CA ASP A 59 1.12 -5.09 -2.15
C ASP A 59 2.09 -6.18 -1.68
N PHE A 60 1.74 -7.44 -1.89
CA PHE A 60 2.67 -8.55 -1.83
C PHE A 60 3.36 -8.75 -3.19
N LYS A 61 4.67 -8.99 -3.17
CA LYS A 61 5.43 -9.33 -4.39
C LYS A 61 5.12 -10.75 -4.91
N GLY A 62 4.06 -11.36 -4.47
CA GLY A 62 3.85 -12.80 -4.58
C GLY A 62 4.66 -13.56 -3.54
N HIS A 63 5.08 -14.79 -3.85
CA HIS A 63 5.85 -15.58 -2.90
C HIS A 63 6.98 -16.35 -3.60
N PHE A 64 7.99 -16.76 -2.81
CA PHE A 64 9.06 -17.66 -3.24
C PHE A 64 9.47 -18.61 -2.11
N PRO A 65 10.00 -19.81 -2.43
CA PRO A 65 10.48 -20.74 -1.43
C PRO A 65 11.86 -20.33 -0.89
N PHE A 66 12.12 -20.68 0.36
CA PHE A 66 13.44 -20.67 1.00
C PHE A 66 13.53 -21.85 1.97
N ALA A 67 14.67 -22.08 2.64
CA ALA A 67 14.88 -23.32 3.41
C ALA A 67 13.87 -23.54 4.55
N GLU A 68 13.39 -22.48 5.19
CA GLU A 68 12.42 -22.55 6.30
C GLU A 68 10.94 -22.42 5.86
N GLY A 69 10.65 -22.44 4.55
CA GLY A 69 9.27 -22.38 4.04
C GLY A 69 9.07 -21.46 2.86
N ARG A 70 8.10 -20.52 2.98
CA ARG A 70 7.77 -19.53 1.95
C ARG A 70 7.91 -18.12 2.49
N CYS A 71 8.46 -17.26 1.69
CA CYS A 71 8.47 -15.83 1.92
C CYS A 71 7.38 -15.15 1.07
N HIS A 72 6.56 -14.34 1.70
CA HIS A 72 5.61 -13.42 1.07
C HIS A 72 6.11 -11.99 1.32
N PRO A 73 6.89 -11.39 0.40
CA PRO A 73 7.43 -10.05 0.62
C PRO A 73 6.33 -9.00 0.61
N LEU A 74 6.05 -8.44 1.80
CA LEU A 74 5.16 -7.29 1.92
C LEU A 74 5.92 -6.02 1.56
N THR A 75 5.36 -5.22 0.66
CA THR A 75 5.96 -3.99 0.17
C THR A 75 5.03 -2.81 0.39
N LEU A 76 5.59 -1.69 0.82
CA LEU A 76 4.86 -0.44 1.01
C LEU A 76 5.69 0.70 0.44
N LEU A 77 5.11 1.48 -0.47
CA LEU A 77 5.79 2.52 -1.22
C LEU A 77 5.04 3.84 -1.11
N ASP A 78 5.75 4.92 -0.82
CA ASP A 78 5.20 6.27 -0.93
C ASP A 78 5.07 6.68 -2.40
N ASP A 79 3.89 7.16 -2.80
CA ASP A 79 3.56 7.47 -4.18
C ASP A 79 4.37 8.66 -4.73
N HIS A 80 4.62 9.69 -3.93
CA HIS A 80 5.34 10.89 -4.31
C HIS A 80 6.84 10.65 -4.44
N SER A 81 7.45 10.17 -3.38
CA SER A 81 8.91 10.04 -3.27
C SER A 81 9.46 8.74 -3.82
N ARG A 82 8.62 7.71 -4.04
CA ARG A 82 9.04 6.32 -4.30
C ARG A 82 9.79 5.67 -3.13
N PHE A 83 9.77 6.30 -1.95
CA PHE A 83 10.43 5.77 -0.77
C PHE A 83 9.79 4.45 -0.35
N SER A 84 10.60 3.42 -0.18
CA SER A 84 10.15 2.12 0.30
C SER A 84 10.05 2.16 1.83
N LEU A 85 8.82 2.25 2.33
CA LEU A 85 8.51 2.28 3.75
C LEU A 85 8.62 0.90 4.39
N CYS A 86 8.30 -0.13 3.62
CA CYS A 86 8.36 -1.53 4.05
C CYS A 86 8.85 -2.42 2.93
N LEU A 87 9.73 -3.32 3.27
CA LEU A 87 10.04 -4.54 2.55
C LEU A 87 10.25 -5.60 3.63
N ALA A 88 9.22 -6.37 3.92
CA ALA A 88 9.23 -7.32 5.02
C ALA A 88 9.03 -8.75 4.54
N HIS A 89 9.80 -9.68 5.12
CA HIS A 89 9.50 -11.09 5.05
C HIS A 89 8.24 -11.39 5.87
N CYS A 90 7.22 -11.93 5.22
CA CYS A 90 6.03 -12.44 5.88
C CYS A 90 5.92 -13.95 5.64
N PRO A 91 5.60 -14.74 6.68
CA PRO A 91 5.40 -16.19 6.53
C PRO A 91 4.08 -16.51 5.83
N ASP A 92 3.15 -15.58 5.83
CA ASP A 92 1.83 -15.68 5.23
C ASP A 92 1.28 -14.30 4.85
N GLU A 93 0.11 -14.29 4.19
CA GLU A 93 -0.62 -13.08 3.78
C GLU A 93 -1.82 -12.81 4.70
N ARG A 94 -1.77 -13.23 5.97
CA ARG A 94 -2.89 -13.06 6.90
C ARG A 94 -2.96 -11.63 7.43
N ARG A 95 -4.19 -11.21 7.77
CA ARG A 95 -4.44 -9.90 8.36
C ARG A 95 -3.53 -9.57 9.55
N VAL A 96 -3.35 -10.52 10.46
CA VAL A 96 -2.55 -10.29 11.68
C VAL A 96 -1.09 -10.01 11.33
N THR A 97 -0.52 -10.76 10.38
CA THR A 97 0.84 -10.56 9.88
C THR A 97 1.00 -9.20 9.24
N VAL A 98 0.09 -8.83 8.33
CA VAL A 98 0.12 -7.51 7.69
C VAL A 98 -0.05 -6.38 8.70
N GLN A 99 -1.00 -6.52 9.62
CA GLN A 99 -1.27 -5.50 10.64
C GLN A 99 -0.07 -5.25 11.55
N SER A 100 0.66 -6.31 11.96
CA SER A 100 1.88 -6.15 12.77
C SER A 100 2.97 -5.38 12.02
N GLN A 101 3.17 -5.65 10.72
CA GLN A 101 4.12 -4.90 9.89
C GLN A 101 3.70 -3.44 9.72
N LEU A 102 2.41 -3.18 9.52
CA LEU A 102 1.90 -1.82 9.40
C LEU A 102 2.05 -1.01 10.69
N ILE A 103 1.86 -1.64 11.86
CA ILE A 103 2.10 -0.99 13.16
C ILE A 103 3.54 -0.50 13.24
N ALA A 104 4.53 -1.36 12.96
CA ALA A 104 5.93 -0.98 12.98
C ALA A 104 6.26 0.15 11.97
N VAL A 105 5.63 0.13 10.79
CA VAL A 105 5.77 1.20 9.80
C VAL A 105 5.16 2.50 10.29
N PHE A 106 3.97 2.46 10.88
CA PHE A 106 3.27 3.65 11.39
C PHE A 106 3.99 4.26 12.59
N GLU A 107 4.56 3.46 13.48
CA GLU A 107 5.39 3.93 14.60
C GLU A 107 6.63 4.66 14.09
N ARG A 108 7.25 4.17 13.01
CA ARG A 108 8.48 4.74 12.46
C ARG A 108 8.23 5.97 11.59
N TYR A 109 7.19 5.99 10.78
CA TYR A 109 6.99 6.98 9.71
C TYR A 109 5.74 7.83 9.86
N GLY A 110 4.87 7.54 10.86
CA GLY A 110 3.56 8.14 11.01
C GLY A 110 2.53 7.58 10.03
N LEU A 111 1.37 8.21 9.96
CA LEU A 111 0.20 7.74 9.20
C LEU A 111 0.06 8.48 7.86
N PRO A 112 -0.22 7.78 6.74
CA PRO A 112 -0.56 8.41 5.48
C PRO A 112 -2.00 8.96 5.51
N GLU A 113 -2.34 9.81 4.55
CA GLU A 113 -3.73 10.21 4.35
C GLU A 113 -4.55 9.11 3.68
N ARG A 114 -3.92 8.38 2.75
CA ARG A 114 -4.58 7.33 1.97
C ARG A 114 -3.65 6.15 1.77
N MET A 115 -4.24 4.94 1.74
CA MET A 115 -3.58 3.72 1.30
C MET A 115 -4.34 3.09 0.14
N THR A 116 -3.62 2.58 -0.85
CA THR A 116 -4.19 1.81 -1.97
C THR A 116 -3.60 0.41 -1.99
N MET A 117 -4.47 -0.56 -2.15
CA MET A 117 -4.19 -1.99 -2.19
C MET A 117 -4.89 -2.62 -3.38
N ASP A 118 -4.62 -3.87 -3.70
CA ASP A 118 -5.43 -4.63 -4.65
C ASP A 118 -6.78 -5.09 -4.04
N ASN A 119 -7.57 -5.85 -4.80
CA ASN A 119 -8.84 -6.39 -4.32
C ASN A 119 -8.71 -7.78 -3.70
N GLY A 120 -7.49 -8.32 -3.58
CA GLY A 120 -7.25 -9.64 -3.03
C GLY A 120 -7.23 -9.67 -1.50
N ALA A 121 -7.31 -10.89 -0.93
CA ALA A 121 -7.06 -11.06 0.50
C ALA A 121 -5.59 -10.72 0.83
N PRO A 122 -5.30 -10.15 2.02
CA PRO A 122 -6.20 -9.95 3.16
C PRO A 122 -6.89 -8.58 3.19
N TRP A 123 -6.63 -7.72 2.22
CA TRP A 123 -7.08 -6.34 2.21
C TRP A 123 -8.34 -6.09 1.41
N GLY A 124 -8.74 -7.02 0.57
CA GLY A 124 -9.95 -6.92 -0.21
C GLY A 124 -10.80 -8.20 -0.13
N ASP A 125 -11.98 -8.10 -0.68
CA ASP A 125 -12.92 -9.19 -0.88
C ASP A 125 -13.52 -9.05 -2.28
N THR A 126 -13.54 -10.15 -3.02
CA THR A 126 -14.11 -10.21 -4.39
C THR A 126 -15.60 -9.89 -4.42
N THR A 127 -16.29 -9.96 -3.27
CA THR A 127 -17.70 -9.59 -3.12
C THR A 127 -17.93 -8.10 -2.89
N GLY A 128 -16.87 -7.29 -2.79
CA GLY A 128 -16.97 -5.87 -2.48
C GLY A 128 -17.25 -5.55 -1.00
N SER A 129 -17.23 -6.57 -0.14
CA SER A 129 -17.41 -6.40 1.32
C SER A 129 -16.18 -5.75 1.95
N TRP A 130 -16.39 -5.03 3.06
CA TRP A 130 -15.32 -4.48 3.87
C TRP A 130 -14.59 -5.59 4.65
N THR A 131 -13.29 -5.47 4.78
CA THR A 131 -12.46 -6.36 5.59
C THR A 131 -12.14 -5.73 6.96
N ALA A 132 -11.78 -6.56 7.95
CA ALA A 132 -11.39 -6.05 9.25
C ALA A 132 -10.09 -5.24 9.21
N LEU A 133 -9.20 -5.48 8.23
CA LEU A 133 -7.99 -4.68 8.03
C LEU A 133 -8.35 -3.28 7.53
N GLU A 134 -9.27 -3.16 6.57
CA GLU A 134 -9.73 -1.86 6.08
C GLU A 134 -10.39 -1.04 7.18
N LEU A 135 -11.25 -1.67 8.01
CA LEU A 135 -11.85 -0.99 9.15
C LEU A 135 -10.80 -0.50 10.16
N TRP A 136 -9.78 -1.32 10.42
CA TRP A 136 -8.68 -0.92 11.29
C TRP A 136 -7.89 0.28 10.72
N LEU A 137 -7.61 0.30 9.42
CA LEU A 137 -6.96 1.44 8.76
C LEU A 137 -7.83 2.71 8.81
N MET A 138 -9.12 2.59 8.50
CA MET A 138 -10.05 3.72 8.58
C MET A 138 -10.19 4.27 10.01
N ARG A 139 -10.10 3.41 11.02
CA ARG A 139 -10.07 3.82 12.43
C ARG A 139 -8.85 4.69 12.74
N GLN A 140 -7.71 4.50 12.04
CA GLN A 140 -6.54 5.37 12.13
C GLN A 140 -6.71 6.69 11.33
N GLY A 141 -7.87 6.93 10.76
CA GLY A 141 -8.14 8.08 9.89
C GLY A 141 -7.43 7.99 8.53
N ILE A 142 -7.13 6.77 8.07
CA ILE A 142 -6.54 6.51 6.76
C ILE A 142 -7.66 6.20 5.77
N ARG A 143 -7.74 6.92 4.66
CA ARG A 143 -8.66 6.60 3.58
C ARG A 143 -8.15 5.38 2.82
N VAL A 144 -8.99 4.35 2.72
CA VAL A 144 -8.66 3.11 2.02
C VAL A 144 -9.22 3.16 0.60
N GLY A 145 -8.40 2.79 -0.37
CA GLY A 145 -8.79 2.65 -1.76
C GLY A 145 -8.29 1.34 -2.36
N HIS A 146 -8.96 0.88 -3.39
CA HIS A 146 -8.54 -0.29 -4.17
C HIS A 146 -8.19 0.14 -5.59
N SER A 147 -7.23 -0.56 -6.19
CA SER A 147 -6.95 -0.38 -7.60
C SER A 147 -8.15 -0.82 -8.44
N ARG A 148 -8.56 0.02 -9.38
CA ARG A 148 -9.62 -0.36 -10.32
C ARG A 148 -9.13 -1.51 -11.18
N PRO A 149 -9.95 -2.55 -11.42
CA PRO A 149 -9.65 -3.57 -12.40
C PRO A 149 -9.30 -2.90 -13.75
N TYR A 150 -8.28 -3.39 -14.42
CA TYR A 150 -7.82 -2.89 -15.72
C TYR A 150 -7.27 -1.44 -15.77
N HIS A 151 -6.94 -0.81 -14.63
CA HIS A 151 -6.22 0.45 -14.58
C HIS A 151 -4.78 0.26 -14.03
N PRO A 152 -3.84 -0.24 -14.85
CA PRO A 152 -2.47 -0.57 -14.42
C PRO A 152 -1.66 0.67 -13.98
N GLN A 153 -2.13 1.88 -14.28
CA GLN A 153 -1.45 3.11 -13.91
C GLN A 153 -1.38 3.33 -12.39
N THR A 154 -2.34 2.77 -11.63
CA THR A 154 -2.43 2.96 -10.18
C THR A 154 -1.35 2.17 -9.44
N GLN A 155 -0.90 1.03 -9.97
CA GLN A 155 0.11 0.15 -9.36
C GLN A 155 1.45 0.11 -10.11
N GLY A 156 1.58 0.80 -11.23
CA GLY A 156 2.78 0.77 -12.06
C GLY A 156 4.08 1.15 -11.34
N LYS A 157 3.98 1.86 -10.20
CA LYS A 157 5.12 2.21 -9.34
C LYS A 157 5.59 1.01 -8.53
N LEU A 158 4.64 0.30 -7.88
CA LEU A 158 4.92 -0.96 -7.17
C LEU A 158 5.38 -2.07 -8.10
N GLU A 159 4.79 -2.21 -9.27
CA GLU A 159 5.24 -3.17 -10.28
C GLU A 159 6.70 -2.93 -10.69
N ARG A 160 7.08 -1.66 -10.88
CA ARG A 160 8.47 -1.28 -11.17
C ARG A 160 9.39 -1.54 -9.99
N PHE A 161 8.94 -1.28 -8.77
CA PHE A 161 9.65 -1.62 -7.55
C PHE A 161 9.86 -3.14 -7.47
N HIS A 162 8.82 -3.94 -7.64
CA HIS A 162 8.88 -5.40 -7.63
C HIS A 162 9.79 -5.96 -8.72
N ARG A 163 9.81 -5.35 -9.90
CA ARG A 163 10.72 -5.73 -10.99
C ARG A 163 12.17 -5.50 -10.58
N SER A 164 12.46 -4.34 -9.97
CA SER A 164 13.80 -4.05 -9.45
C SER A 164 14.20 -5.01 -8.35
N LEU A 165 13.33 -5.25 -7.38
CA LEU A 165 13.55 -6.21 -6.29
C LEU A 165 13.85 -7.61 -6.82
N LYS A 166 13.06 -8.10 -7.78
CA LYS A 166 13.28 -9.41 -8.41
C LYS A 166 14.65 -9.47 -9.08
N ALA A 167 14.96 -8.51 -9.94
CA ALA A 167 16.18 -8.53 -10.75
C ALA A 167 17.46 -8.28 -9.94
N GLU A 168 17.39 -7.47 -8.90
CA GLU A 168 18.58 -7.04 -8.14
C GLU A 168 18.80 -7.90 -6.90
N LEU A 169 17.76 -8.51 -6.34
CA LEU A 169 17.88 -9.23 -5.08
C LEU A 169 17.44 -10.70 -5.13
N LEU A 170 16.31 -11.02 -5.74
CA LEU A 170 15.71 -12.34 -5.60
C LEU A 170 16.19 -13.34 -6.66
N GLN A 171 16.49 -12.86 -7.86
CA GLN A 171 16.83 -13.73 -8.98
C GLN A 171 18.15 -14.45 -8.76
N GLY A 172 18.12 -15.79 -8.78
CA GLY A 172 19.31 -16.63 -8.65
C GLY A 172 19.89 -16.72 -7.23
N ARG A 173 19.16 -16.24 -6.20
CA ARG A 173 19.56 -16.36 -4.81
C ARG A 173 18.69 -17.39 -4.08
N TRP A 174 19.33 -18.10 -3.16
CA TRP A 174 18.69 -19.00 -2.21
C TRP A 174 18.96 -18.49 -0.78
N PHE A 175 17.96 -18.51 0.07
CA PHE A 175 18.04 -18.05 1.45
C PHE A 175 17.83 -19.23 2.40
N THR A 176 18.58 -19.28 3.49
CA THR A 176 18.54 -20.38 4.45
C THR A 176 17.68 -20.04 5.68
N HIS A 177 17.73 -18.80 6.16
CA HIS A 177 17.04 -18.39 7.39
C HIS A 177 16.21 -17.11 7.19
N ALA A 178 15.07 -17.04 7.88
CA ALA A 178 14.18 -15.88 7.82
C ALA A 178 14.87 -14.59 8.29
N ALA A 179 15.70 -14.66 9.34
CA ALA A 179 16.47 -13.50 9.83
C ALA A 179 17.44 -12.98 8.76
N GLN A 180 18.22 -13.87 8.13
CA GLN A 180 19.13 -13.52 7.04
C GLN A 180 18.39 -12.89 5.87
N LEU A 181 17.21 -13.43 5.52
CA LEU A 181 16.38 -12.90 4.45
C LEU A 181 15.94 -11.47 4.76
N GLN A 182 15.52 -11.19 6.00
CA GLN A 182 15.12 -9.83 6.41
C GLN A 182 16.30 -8.87 6.41
N GLU A 183 17.47 -9.26 6.90
CA GLU A 183 18.70 -8.43 6.84
C GLU A 183 19.03 -8.02 5.39
N VAL A 184 18.93 -8.97 4.46
CA VAL A 184 19.18 -8.72 3.04
C VAL A 184 18.10 -7.81 2.44
N PHE A 185 16.85 -7.94 2.85
CA PHE A 185 15.75 -7.03 2.47
C PHE A 185 16.01 -5.62 2.97
N ASP A 186 16.42 -5.47 4.23
CA ASP A 186 16.70 -4.16 4.83
C ASP A 186 17.88 -3.47 4.14
N ALA A 187 18.99 -4.17 3.91
CA ALA A 187 20.14 -3.62 3.20
C ALA A 187 19.79 -3.18 1.77
N TRP A 188 19.00 -3.99 1.04
CA TRP A 188 18.55 -3.63 -0.30
C TRP A 188 17.60 -2.43 -0.29
N ARG A 189 16.69 -2.36 0.69
CA ARG A 189 15.77 -1.24 0.87
C ARG A 189 16.53 0.06 1.17
N ASP A 190 17.55 -0.01 2.00
CA ASP A 190 18.39 1.15 2.31
C ASP A 190 19.15 1.64 1.05
N THR A 191 19.76 0.74 0.29
CA THR A 191 20.35 1.07 -1.02
C THR A 191 19.31 1.67 -1.98
N TYR A 192 18.10 1.10 -2.04
CA TYR A 192 17.02 1.60 -2.88
C TYR A 192 16.61 3.02 -2.49
N ASN A 193 16.49 3.31 -1.21
CA ASN A 193 16.03 4.60 -0.69
C ASN A 193 17.11 5.68 -0.70
N LEU A 194 18.35 5.32 -0.34
CA LEU A 194 19.41 6.30 -0.03
C LEU A 194 20.42 6.49 -1.16
N GLU A 195 20.63 5.45 -1.98
CA GLU A 195 21.71 5.45 -2.95
C GLU A 195 21.25 5.36 -4.40
N ARG A 196 20.13 4.66 -4.66
CA ARG A 196 19.69 4.35 -6.01
C ARG A 196 19.06 5.54 -6.73
N PRO A 197 19.66 6.08 -7.83
CA PRO A 197 19.05 7.14 -8.61
C PRO A 197 17.79 6.65 -9.35
N HIS A 198 16.74 7.46 -9.35
CA HIS A 198 15.49 7.18 -10.01
C HIS A 198 15.22 8.13 -11.18
N GLU A 199 15.08 7.60 -12.39
CA GLU A 199 14.75 8.41 -13.57
C GLU A 199 13.45 9.20 -13.39
N ALA A 200 12.47 8.58 -12.70
CA ALA A 200 11.21 9.24 -12.38
C ALA A 200 11.35 10.44 -11.44
N LEU A 201 12.45 10.52 -10.68
CA LEU A 201 12.76 11.59 -9.74
C LEU A 201 13.90 12.49 -10.28
N SER A 202 14.06 12.58 -11.59
CA SER A 202 15.16 13.34 -12.20
C SER A 202 16.54 12.91 -11.70
N MET A 203 16.73 11.60 -11.52
CA MET A 203 17.95 10.97 -10.97
C MET A 203 18.23 11.31 -9.50
N ALA A 204 17.28 11.83 -8.75
CA ALA A 204 17.37 11.92 -7.30
C ALA A 204 17.10 10.57 -6.64
N VAL A 205 17.51 10.41 -5.39
CA VAL A 205 17.20 9.24 -4.55
C VAL A 205 15.84 9.42 -3.84
N PRO A 206 15.08 8.37 -3.55
CA PRO A 206 13.79 8.47 -2.87
C PRO A 206 13.84 9.26 -1.56
N ALA A 207 14.86 9.04 -0.74
CA ALA A 207 15.02 9.71 0.56
C ALA A 207 15.12 11.24 0.45
N SER A 208 15.62 11.78 -0.66
CA SER A 208 15.71 13.23 -0.86
C SER A 208 14.33 13.92 -1.03
N ARG A 209 13.27 13.14 -1.26
CA ARG A 209 11.90 13.63 -1.47
C ARG A 209 10.91 13.11 -0.41
N TYR A 210 11.38 12.35 0.56
CA TYR A 210 10.57 11.78 1.61
C TYR A 210 10.80 12.47 2.95
N GLN A 211 9.71 12.69 3.68
CA GLN A 211 9.70 13.11 5.08
C GLN A 211 8.64 12.30 5.83
N PRO A 212 8.90 11.88 7.07
CA PRO A 212 7.90 11.22 7.91
C PRO A 212 6.63 12.07 8.05
N SER A 213 5.50 11.40 8.22
CA SER A 213 4.23 12.08 8.42
C SER A 213 4.16 12.78 9.79
N SER A 214 3.56 13.95 9.84
CA SER A 214 3.23 14.63 11.09
C SER A 214 2.07 13.96 11.85
N ARG A 215 1.28 13.10 11.17
CA ARG A 215 0.21 12.33 11.78
C ARG A 215 0.80 11.13 12.51
N GLN A 216 0.91 11.24 13.83
CA GLN A 216 1.50 10.17 14.64
C GLN A 216 0.55 8.99 14.84
N TYR A 217 1.12 7.79 14.88
CA TYR A 217 0.40 6.58 15.29
C TYR A 217 0.43 6.47 16.82
N ASN A 218 -0.73 6.44 17.44
CA ASN A 218 -0.89 6.35 18.90
C ASN A 218 -1.50 5.02 19.39
N GLY A 219 -1.61 4.05 18.50
CA GLY A 219 -2.03 2.67 18.80
C GLY A 219 -3.52 2.47 19.00
N ASN A 220 -4.19 3.36 19.69
CA ASN A 220 -5.58 3.19 20.09
C ASN A 220 -6.39 4.47 19.79
N PRO A 221 -6.91 4.61 18.59
CA PRO A 221 -7.70 5.76 18.22
C PRO A 221 -8.99 5.81 19.03
N ALA A 222 -9.49 7.03 19.29
CA ALA A 222 -10.76 7.25 19.97
C ALA A 222 -11.91 6.48 19.28
N ALA A 223 -12.94 6.12 20.06
CA ALA A 223 -14.15 5.56 19.49
C ALA A 223 -14.75 6.52 18.45
N ALA A 224 -15.50 5.97 17.49
CA ALA A 224 -16.17 6.79 16.50
C ALA A 224 -17.20 7.71 17.21
N GLU A 225 -17.04 9.00 17.03
CA GLU A 225 -18.01 9.99 17.42
C GLU A 225 -18.85 10.39 16.20
N TYR A 226 -20.13 10.57 16.43
CA TYR A 226 -21.09 10.95 15.39
C TYR A 226 -21.82 12.22 15.80
N ASP A 227 -22.10 13.08 14.83
CA ASP A 227 -22.80 14.35 15.06
C ASP A 227 -24.17 14.14 15.74
N GLU A 228 -24.67 15.18 16.39
CA GLU A 228 -26.01 15.20 16.97
C GLU A 228 -27.05 14.91 15.86
N GLY A 229 -28.03 14.05 16.16
CA GLY A 229 -29.03 13.62 15.20
C GLY A 229 -28.70 12.39 14.35
N VAL A 230 -27.44 11.91 14.40
CA VAL A 230 -27.06 10.65 13.75
C VAL A 230 -27.50 9.46 14.61
N LEU A 231 -28.24 8.53 14.00
CA LEU A 231 -28.66 7.30 14.69
C LEU A 231 -27.50 6.34 14.81
N VAL A 232 -26.97 6.13 16.02
CA VAL A 232 -25.89 5.16 16.25
C VAL A 232 -26.48 3.78 16.51
N ARG A 233 -25.96 2.77 15.82
CA ARG A 233 -26.37 1.35 15.97
C ARG A 233 -25.17 0.45 16.14
N LYS A 234 -25.27 -0.48 17.11
CA LYS A 234 -24.29 -1.55 17.28
C LYS A 234 -24.58 -2.67 16.31
N VAL A 235 -23.53 -3.19 15.69
CA VAL A 235 -23.61 -4.39 14.84
C VAL A 235 -23.47 -5.62 15.74
N ASP A 236 -24.43 -6.54 15.65
CA ASP A 236 -24.49 -7.74 16.46
C ASP A 236 -23.47 -8.83 16.04
N VAL A 237 -23.46 -9.94 16.79
CA VAL A 237 -22.57 -11.08 16.54
C VAL A 237 -22.83 -11.80 15.20
N SER A 238 -23.97 -11.56 14.57
CA SER A 238 -24.31 -12.07 13.25
C SER A 238 -23.95 -11.11 12.10
N GLY A 239 -23.37 -9.97 12.42
CA GLY A 239 -23.03 -8.90 11.47
C GLY A 239 -24.23 -8.10 11.00
N LYS A 240 -25.29 -8.01 11.81
CA LYS A 240 -26.50 -7.24 11.52
C LYS A 240 -26.65 -6.04 12.45
N LEU A 241 -27.28 -4.99 11.96
CA LEU A 241 -27.81 -3.90 12.77
C LEU A 241 -29.34 -3.90 12.76
N SER A 242 -29.96 -3.30 13.77
CA SER A 242 -31.41 -3.11 13.83
C SER A 242 -31.79 -1.67 13.49
N LEU A 243 -32.70 -1.51 12.54
CA LEU A 243 -33.28 -0.23 12.18
C LEU A 243 -34.79 -0.37 11.93
N LYS A 244 -35.63 0.39 12.64
CA LYS A 244 -37.11 0.35 12.51
C LYS A 244 -37.66 -1.08 12.56
N GLY A 245 -37.17 -1.93 13.50
CA GLY A 245 -37.61 -3.33 13.66
C GLY A 245 -37.03 -4.31 12.63
N MET A 246 -36.22 -3.88 11.70
CA MET A 246 -35.59 -4.73 10.69
C MET A 246 -34.15 -5.07 11.04
N GLY A 247 -33.81 -6.36 10.94
CA GLY A 247 -32.40 -6.83 11.05
C GLY A 247 -31.71 -6.76 9.68
N LEU A 248 -30.75 -5.87 9.52
CA LEU A 248 -30.09 -5.57 8.25
C LEU A 248 -28.60 -6.00 8.31
N LYS A 249 -28.16 -6.82 7.34
CA LYS A 249 -26.80 -7.39 7.32
C LYS A 249 -25.76 -6.37 6.80
N VAL A 250 -24.93 -5.84 7.67
CA VAL A 250 -23.82 -4.92 7.34
C VAL A 250 -22.55 -5.69 6.93
N GLY A 251 -22.26 -6.77 7.63
CA GLY A 251 -21.10 -7.62 7.33
C GLY A 251 -20.30 -8.03 8.56
N LYS A 252 -19.53 -9.09 8.42
CA LYS A 252 -18.77 -9.68 9.55
C LYS A 252 -17.65 -8.75 10.07
N ALA A 253 -17.08 -7.91 9.21
CA ALA A 253 -16.02 -7.00 9.60
C ALA A 253 -16.48 -5.98 10.67
N PHE A 254 -17.77 -5.65 10.70
CA PHE A 254 -18.37 -4.67 11.63
C PHE A 254 -18.88 -5.30 12.94
N ILE A 255 -18.73 -6.60 13.18
CA ILE A 255 -19.22 -7.24 14.40
C ILE A 255 -18.68 -6.54 15.65
N GLY A 256 -19.60 -6.13 16.54
CA GLY A 256 -19.28 -5.43 17.77
C GLY A 256 -19.07 -3.92 17.65
N GLU A 257 -19.00 -3.42 16.42
CA GLU A 257 -18.76 -2.00 16.13
C GLU A 257 -20.04 -1.18 16.15
N TYR A 258 -19.87 0.14 16.37
CA TYR A 258 -20.95 1.11 16.29
C TYR A 258 -20.86 1.89 14.98
N VAL A 259 -21.94 1.92 14.22
CA VAL A 259 -22.05 2.65 12.95
C VAL A 259 -23.06 3.78 13.07
N GLY A 260 -22.80 4.89 12.41
CA GLY A 260 -23.71 6.01 12.29
C GLY A 260 -24.66 5.83 11.10
N LEU A 261 -25.93 6.10 11.30
CA LEU A 261 -26.96 6.08 10.26
C LEU A 261 -27.46 7.50 10.04
N LYS A 262 -27.23 8.06 8.86
CA LYS A 262 -27.74 9.38 8.45
C LYS A 262 -28.87 9.19 7.46
N GLU A 263 -29.96 9.90 7.66
CA GLU A 263 -31.05 9.91 6.69
C GLU A 263 -30.58 10.56 5.39
N SER A 264 -30.82 9.91 4.28
CA SER A 264 -30.46 10.42 2.95
C SER A 264 -31.50 11.44 2.48
N GLU A 265 -31.15 12.34 1.57
CA GLU A 265 -32.08 13.23 0.88
C GLU A 265 -33.20 12.46 0.15
N ARG A 266 -32.90 11.22 -0.23
CA ARG A 266 -33.89 10.32 -0.83
C ARG A 266 -34.68 9.58 0.25
N GLU A 267 -35.98 9.82 0.32
CA GLU A 267 -36.91 9.22 1.27
C GLU A 267 -36.80 7.68 1.28
N GLY A 268 -36.68 7.09 2.48
CA GLY A 268 -36.57 5.65 2.68
C GLY A 268 -35.15 5.11 2.56
N TYR A 269 -34.15 5.98 2.37
CA TYR A 269 -32.75 5.60 2.34
C TYR A 269 -31.99 6.13 3.54
N TYR A 270 -31.04 5.34 4.07
CA TYR A 270 -30.10 5.72 5.13
C TYR A 270 -28.68 5.42 4.68
N GLU A 271 -27.78 6.39 4.87
CA GLU A 271 -26.35 6.20 4.70
C GLU A 271 -25.76 5.54 5.94
N ILE A 272 -24.89 4.55 5.75
CA ILE A 272 -24.12 3.92 6.82
C ILE A 272 -22.75 4.54 6.86
N TRP A 273 -22.38 5.10 8.00
CA TRP A 273 -21.09 5.74 8.22
C TRP A 273 -20.27 4.97 9.24
N TRP A 274 -18.99 4.79 8.93
CA TRP A 274 -17.95 4.27 9.81
C TRP A 274 -16.90 5.35 10.01
N TYR A 275 -16.81 5.91 11.22
CA TYR A 275 -16.06 7.16 11.43
C TYR A 275 -16.51 8.23 10.42
N SER A 276 -15.56 8.78 9.67
CA SER A 276 -15.83 9.79 8.62
C SER A 276 -16.09 9.19 7.22
N THR A 277 -16.16 7.86 7.10
CA THR A 277 -16.29 7.18 5.81
C THR A 277 -17.70 6.61 5.63
N LYS A 278 -18.34 6.94 4.51
CA LYS A 278 -19.57 6.29 4.08
C LYS A 278 -19.26 4.87 3.61
N VAL A 279 -19.77 3.88 4.31
CA VAL A 279 -19.46 2.46 4.06
C VAL A 279 -20.59 1.70 3.37
N GLY A 280 -21.77 2.29 3.27
CA GLY A 280 -22.91 1.68 2.61
C GLY A 280 -24.18 2.53 2.66
N MET A 281 -25.26 1.96 2.15
CA MET A 281 -26.58 2.57 2.11
C MET A 281 -27.64 1.50 2.41
N ILE A 282 -28.62 1.85 3.23
CA ILE A 282 -29.80 1.04 3.52
C ILE A 282 -30.94 1.51 2.62
N ASP A 283 -31.60 0.56 1.96
CA ASP A 283 -32.91 0.74 1.30
C ASP A 283 -33.99 0.09 2.16
N LEU A 284 -34.79 0.92 2.84
CA LEU A 284 -35.89 0.44 3.71
C LEU A 284 -37.03 -0.18 2.92
N ARG A 285 -37.27 0.24 1.69
CA ARG A 285 -38.35 -0.26 0.85
C ARG A 285 -38.09 -1.69 0.45
N ASN A 286 -36.84 -1.99 0.06
CA ASN A 286 -36.41 -3.32 -0.35
C ASN A 286 -35.79 -4.14 0.79
N ARG A 287 -35.75 -3.59 2.01
CA ARG A 287 -35.12 -4.21 3.20
C ARG A 287 -33.70 -4.72 2.91
N SER A 288 -32.94 -3.95 2.18
CA SER A 288 -31.61 -4.33 1.70
C SER A 288 -30.55 -3.32 2.10
N ILE A 289 -29.29 -3.79 2.14
CA ILE A 289 -28.12 -2.93 2.28
C ILE A 289 -27.26 -3.09 1.03
N ILE A 290 -26.83 -1.97 0.49
CA ILE A 290 -25.80 -1.90 -0.53
C ILE A 290 -24.54 -1.41 0.19
N MET A 291 -23.58 -2.32 0.41
CA MET A 291 -22.28 -1.95 0.91
C MET A 291 -21.44 -1.47 -0.26
N GLY A 292 -20.81 -0.30 -0.11
CA GLY A 292 -20.00 0.30 -1.16
C GLY A 292 -18.64 0.70 -0.60
N LYS A 293 -17.56 0.29 -1.24
CA LYS A 293 -16.25 0.90 -1.07
C LYS A 293 -16.31 2.19 -1.88
N GLY A 294 -16.64 3.31 -1.21
CA GLY A 294 -16.86 4.59 -1.84
C GLY A 294 -15.71 4.98 -2.76
N CYS A 295 -16.06 5.48 -3.91
CA CYS A 295 -15.16 6.12 -4.87
C CYS A 295 -14.52 7.38 -4.28
#